data_79ac6e8c609874cda19923eab2ca6889
#
_entry.id   79ac6e8c609874cda19923eab2ca6889
#
_cell.length_a   1.000
_cell.length_b   1.000
_cell.length_c   1.000
_cell.angle_alpha   90.00
_cell.angle_beta   90.00
_cell.angle_gamma   90.00
#
_symmetry.space_group_name_H-M   'P 1'
#
loop_
_entity.id
_entity.type
_entity.pdbx_description
1 polymer ?
#
loop_
_entity_poly.entity_id
_entity_poly.type
_entity_poly.pdbx_seq_one_letter_code
_entity_poly.pdbx_strand_id
1 'polypeptide(L)'
;DLARAGTPRGLRLAGAADLIRRERAALGAWSRGERNTLIAFATTVLFWVLPGAVALTAGQDSAAYTFLITHLPEGVVALLGAGLLFVLPTDLRRNEFTLPWREALAIDWWIVFLYGGGIALGTLAFKTGLAEALGRSLTDLLGVQSAFGLIALSTAFATVLSETTSNTASANMVVPVVIAFAQSAGIDPVLPAVAATLGASLGFMLPVSTPCNAIVYGSGRIPLARMIRHGIVLDLAGIAVIVAVVSLLGPWILGR
;
A
#
# COMPACT_ATOMS: atom_id res chain seq x y z
N ASP A 1 5.04 11.70 -34.56
CA ASP A 1 4.05 10.97 -35.40
C ASP A 1 3.41 9.75 -34.72
N LEU A 2 3.49 9.65 -33.38
CA LEU A 2 2.78 8.60 -32.61
C LEU A 2 1.35 8.99 -32.20
N ALA A 3 0.93 10.21 -32.45
CA ALA A 3 -0.40 10.72 -32.07
C ALA A 3 -1.52 10.39 -33.10
N ARG A 4 -1.20 9.72 -34.22
CA ARG A 4 -2.18 9.38 -35.28
C ARG A 4 -2.39 7.89 -35.52
N ALA A 5 -1.75 7.01 -34.76
CA ALA A 5 -2.09 5.59 -34.79
C ALA A 5 -3.32 5.39 -33.91
N GLY A 6 -4.50 5.57 -34.49
CA GLY A 6 -5.77 5.16 -33.89
C GLY A 6 -5.65 3.72 -33.47
N THR A 7 -5.93 3.44 -32.20
CA THR A 7 -6.02 2.07 -31.65
C THR A 7 -6.93 1.27 -32.57
N PRO A 8 -6.47 0.17 -33.19
CA PRO A 8 -7.35 -0.66 -34.01
C PRO A 8 -8.48 -1.18 -33.10
N ARG A 9 -9.69 -0.67 -33.30
CA ARG A 9 -10.89 -1.25 -32.71
C ARG A 9 -10.99 -2.69 -33.19
N GLY A 10 -10.51 -3.63 -32.34
CA GLY A 10 -10.62 -5.05 -32.66
C GLY A 10 -9.32 -5.84 -32.56
N LEU A 11 -8.35 -5.44 -31.73
CA LEU A 11 -7.29 -6.36 -31.30
C LEU A 11 -7.90 -7.49 -30.45
N ARG A 12 -8.69 -8.34 -31.12
CA ARG A 12 -8.91 -9.71 -30.63
C ARG A 12 -7.54 -10.36 -30.75
N LEU A 13 -6.88 -10.57 -29.62
CA LEU A 13 -5.72 -11.46 -29.55
C LEU A 13 -6.20 -12.81 -30.08
N ALA A 14 -5.99 -13.03 -31.38
CA ALA A 14 -6.37 -14.29 -32.02
C ALA A 14 -5.63 -15.40 -31.24
N GLY A 15 -6.38 -16.27 -30.58
CA GLY A 15 -5.84 -17.33 -29.73
C GLY A 15 -5.83 -17.05 -28.22
N ALA A 16 -6.11 -15.83 -27.72
CA ALA A 16 -6.15 -15.59 -26.28
C ALA A 16 -7.21 -16.44 -25.56
N ALA A 17 -8.40 -16.55 -26.17
CA ALA A 17 -9.46 -17.40 -25.63
C ALA A 17 -9.08 -18.88 -25.60
N ASP A 18 -8.37 -19.35 -26.62
CA ASP A 18 -7.89 -20.73 -26.69
C ASP A 18 -6.73 -20.98 -25.74
N LEU A 19 -5.84 -20.00 -25.56
CA LEU A 19 -4.79 -20.04 -24.54
C LEU A 19 -5.41 -20.13 -23.14
N ILE A 20 -6.33 -19.24 -22.80
CA ILE A 20 -7.03 -19.25 -21.50
C ILE A 20 -7.75 -20.58 -21.28
N ARG A 21 -8.38 -21.11 -22.31
CA ARG A 21 -9.09 -22.40 -22.24
C ARG A 21 -8.13 -23.57 -22.00
N ARG A 22 -6.96 -23.57 -22.67
CA ARG A 22 -5.91 -24.59 -22.48
C ARG A 22 -5.31 -24.49 -21.08
N GLU A 23 -4.93 -23.30 -20.64
CA GLU A 23 -4.40 -23.05 -19.30
C GLU A 23 -5.41 -23.46 -18.21
N ARG A 24 -6.69 -23.08 -18.38
CA ARG A 24 -7.76 -23.50 -17.46
C ARG A 24 -7.97 -25.02 -17.43
N ALA A 25 -7.84 -25.68 -18.58
CA ALA A 25 -7.95 -27.14 -18.66
C ALA A 25 -6.74 -27.82 -17.99
N ALA A 26 -5.55 -27.21 -18.10
CA ALA A 26 -4.32 -27.70 -17.47
C ALA A 26 -4.34 -27.59 -15.93
N LEU A 27 -5.10 -26.63 -15.37
CA LEU A 27 -5.24 -26.50 -13.89
C LEU A 27 -5.94 -27.70 -13.25
N GLY A 28 -6.82 -28.41 -13.99
CA GLY A 28 -7.51 -29.59 -13.48
C GLY A 28 -8.56 -29.29 -12.42
N ALA A 29 -8.87 -30.26 -11.59
CA ALA A 29 -9.81 -30.13 -10.47
C ALA A 29 -9.12 -29.51 -9.26
N TRP A 30 -9.88 -28.73 -8.48
CA TRP A 30 -9.38 -28.09 -7.26
C TRP A 30 -8.76 -29.10 -6.30
N SER A 31 -7.51 -28.85 -5.95
CA SER A 31 -6.80 -29.61 -4.92
C SER A 31 -7.38 -29.32 -3.52
N ARG A 32 -7.06 -30.17 -2.55
CA ARG A 32 -7.43 -29.90 -1.15
C ARG A 32 -6.77 -28.65 -0.60
N GLY A 33 -5.50 -28.41 -0.98
CA GLY A 33 -4.78 -27.21 -0.57
C GLY A 33 -5.45 -25.93 -1.06
N GLU A 34 -5.85 -25.88 -2.34
CA GLU A 34 -6.56 -24.73 -2.91
C GLU A 34 -7.89 -24.46 -2.20
N ARG A 35 -8.66 -25.50 -1.92
CA ARG A 35 -9.93 -25.36 -1.16
C ARG A 35 -9.70 -24.86 0.26
N ASN A 36 -8.71 -25.39 0.95
CA ASN A 36 -8.33 -24.96 2.29
C ASN A 36 -7.89 -23.50 2.31
N THR A 37 -7.08 -23.09 1.33
CA THR A 37 -6.65 -21.70 1.16
C THR A 37 -7.84 -20.78 0.93
N LEU A 38 -8.77 -21.18 0.07
CA LEU A 38 -9.99 -20.40 -0.16
C LEU A 38 -10.84 -20.28 1.11
N ILE A 39 -10.99 -21.36 1.89
CA ILE A 39 -11.73 -21.35 3.16
C ILE A 39 -11.05 -20.38 4.15
N ALA A 40 -9.75 -20.49 4.34
CA ALA A 40 -9.01 -19.60 5.24
C ALA A 40 -9.13 -18.14 4.81
N PHE A 41 -8.95 -17.86 3.53
CA PHE A 41 -9.07 -16.51 2.96
C PHE A 41 -10.49 -15.95 3.11
N ALA A 42 -11.51 -16.72 2.71
CA ALA A 42 -12.91 -16.30 2.83
C ALA A 42 -13.31 -16.04 4.29
N THR A 43 -12.85 -16.88 5.22
CA THR A 43 -13.07 -16.68 6.65
C THR A 43 -12.42 -15.40 7.14
N THR A 44 -11.18 -15.13 6.74
CA THR A 44 -10.46 -13.89 7.10
C THR A 44 -11.20 -12.65 6.58
N VAL A 45 -11.57 -12.65 5.29
CA VAL A 45 -12.31 -11.54 4.67
C VAL A 45 -13.66 -11.34 5.36
N LEU A 46 -14.37 -12.42 5.68
CA LEU A 46 -15.65 -12.34 6.40
C LEU A 46 -15.48 -11.61 7.72
N PHE A 47 -14.47 -11.98 8.54
CA PHE A 47 -14.22 -11.32 9.81
C PHE A 47 -13.71 -9.88 9.67
N TRP A 48 -13.05 -9.51 8.59
CA TRP A 48 -12.68 -8.12 8.31
C TRP A 48 -13.87 -7.24 7.94
N VAL A 49 -14.85 -7.81 7.21
CA VAL A 49 -16.06 -7.08 6.78
C VAL A 49 -17.13 -7.05 7.88
N LEU A 50 -17.15 -8.06 8.75
CA LEU A 50 -18.17 -8.24 9.78
C LEU A 50 -18.37 -7.03 10.69
N PRO A 51 -17.31 -6.36 11.23
CA PRO A 51 -17.51 -5.18 12.07
C PRO A 51 -18.26 -4.06 11.33
N GLY A 52 -17.93 -3.81 10.06
CA GLY A 52 -18.64 -2.82 9.24
C GLY A 52 -20.11 -3.18 9.03
N ALA A 53 -20.41 -4.45 8.77
CA ALA A 53 -21.79 -4.92 8.63
C ALA A 53 -22.59 -4.79 9.94
N VAL A 54 -21.96 -5.11 11.09
CA VAL A 54 -22.57 -4.93 12.42
C VAL A 54 -22.79 -3.44 12.74
N ALA A 55 -21.84 -2.57 12.40
CA ALA A 55 -21.99 -1.13 12.58
C ALA A 55 -23.20 -0.57 11.81
N LEU A 56 -23.42 -1.07 10.57
CA LEU A 56 -24.56 -0.64 9.75
C LEU A 56 -25.91 -1.17 10.22
N THR A 57 -25.94 -2.36 10.83
CA THR A 57 -27.21 -3.01 11.22
C THR A 57 -27.58 -2.80 12.68
N ALA A 58 -26.62 -2.86 13.59
CA ALA A 58 -26.83 -2.79 15.03
C ALA A 58 -26.30 -1.47 15.67
N GLY A 59 -25.59 -0.66 14.88
CA GLY A 59 -24.94 0.58 15.34
C GLY A 59 -23.55 0.36 15.93
N GLN A 60 -22.76 1.43 15.94
CA GLN A 60 -21.37 1.41 16.46
C GLN A 60 -21.31 1.30 18.00
N ASP A 61 -22.40 1.67 18.69
CA ASP A 61 -22.51 1.58 20.15
C ASP A 61 -22.96 0.18 20.63
N SER A 62 -23.20 -0.75 19.70
CA SER A 62 -23.65 -2.11 20.06
C SER A 62 -22.54 -2.92 20.74
N ALA A 63 -22.92 -3.75 21.71
CA ALA A 63 -22.00 -4.65 22.38
C ALA A 63 -21.28 -5.61 21.40
N ALA A 64 -21.97 -6.00 20.33
CA ALA A 64 -21.41 -6.86 19.28
C ALA A 64 -20.29 -6.14 18.49
N TYR A 65 -20.49 -4.89 18.12
CA TYR A 65 -19.48 -4.09 17.44
C TYR A 65 -18.26 -3.88 18.34
N THR A 66 -18.48 -3.45 19.58
CA THR A 66 -17.41 -3.24 20.56
C THR A 66 -16.62 -4.53 20.82
N PHE A 67 -17.29 -5.67 20.93
CA PHE A 67 -16.62 -6.97 21.08
C PHE A 67 -15.72 -7.29 19.90
N LEU A 68 -16.21 -7.10 18.66
CA LEU A 68 -15.46 -7.41 17.45
C LEU A 68 -14.19 -6.54 17.32
N ILE A 69 -14.31 -5.24 17.46
CA ILE A 69 -13.15 -4.33 17.31
C ILE A 69 -12.12 -4.49 18.42
N THR A 70 -12.57 -4.91 19.63
CA THR A 70 -11.67 -5.05 20.78
C THR A 70 -10.94 -6.40 20.78
N HIS A 71 -11.64 -7.50 20.45
CA HIS A 71 -11.08 -8.85 20.57
C HIS A 71 -10.59 -9.42 19.24
N LEU A 72 -11.12 -8.93 18.12
CA LEU A 72 -10.77 -9.39 16.77
C LEU A 72 -10.32 -8.22 15.89
N PRO A 73 -9.31 -7.42 16.32
CA PRO A 73 -8.75 -6.40 15.44
C PRO A 73 -8.13 -7.06 14.20
N GLU A 74 -8.02 -6.30 13.12
CA GLU A 74 -7.61 -6.77 11.79
C GLU A 74 -6.37 -7.68 11.80
N GLY A 75 -5.35 -7.32 12.58
CA GLY A 75 -4.12 -8.10 12.72
C GLY A 75 -4.34 -9.47 13.38
N VAL A 76 -5.21 -9.54 14.40
CA VAL A 76 -5.57 -10.82 15.07
C VAL A 76 -6.33 -11.72 14.10
N VAL A 77 -7.29 -11.17 13.36
CA VAL A 77 -8.03 -11.90 12.32
C VAL A 77 -7.09 -12.45 11.25
N ALA A 78 -6.13 -11.62 10.78
CA ALA A 78 -5.12 -12.07 9.81
C ALA A 78 -4.28 -13.23 10.33
N LEU A 79 -3.81 -13.16 11.58
CA LEU A 79 -3.04 -14.23 12.21
C LEU A 79 -3.86 -15.51 12.42
N LEU A 80 -5.13 -15.39 12.81
CA LEU A 80 -6.03 -16.54 12.93
C LEU A 80 -6.30 -17.18 11.56
N GLY A 81 -6.51 -16.37 10.53
CA GLY A 81 -6.67 -16.85 9.16
C GLY A 81 -5.43 -17.58 8.63
N ALA A 82 -4.25 -17.03 8.86
CA ALA A 82 -2.99 -17.71 8.56
C ALA A 82 -2.83 -19.00 9.40
N GLY A 83 -3.21 -18.94 10.69
CA GLY A 83 -3.21 -20.09 11.60
C GLY A 83 -4.06 -21.27 11.11
N LEU A 84 -5.20 -20.99 10.47
CA LEU A 84 -6.04 -22.03 9.87
C LEU A 84 -5.28 -22.88 8.84
N LEU A 85 -4.37 -22.30 8.08
CA LEU A 85 -3.61 -23.02 7.07
C LEU A 85 -2.66 -24.07 7.68
N PHE A 86 -2.20 -23.88 8.91
CA PHE A 86 -1.39 -24.86 9.63
C PHE A 86 -2.22 -26.02 10.20
N VAL A 87 -3.54 -25.85 10.37
CA VAL A 87 -4.42 -26.84 10.97
C VAL A 87 -5.24 -27.58 9.92
N LEU A 88 -5.50 -26.96 8.75
CA LEU A 88 -6.27 -27.57 7.67
C LEU A 88 -5.44 -28.61 6.93
N PRO A 89 -5.78 -29.92 7.03
CA PRO A 89 -4.99 -30.98 6.43
C PRO A 89 -5.22 -31.09 4.92
N THR A 90 -4.17 -31.34 4.18
CA THR A 90 -4.23 -31.79 2.79
C THR A 90 -4.24 -33.31 2.68
N ASP A 91 -3.44 -33.99 3.50
CA ASP A 91 -3.45 -35.46 3.65
C ASP A 91 -3.18 -35.85 5.13
N LEU A 92 -4.23 -36.25 5.83
CA LEU A 92 -4.14 -36.70 7.24
C LEU A 92 -3.30 -37.98 7.42
N ARG A 93 -3.23 -38.85 6.39
CA ARG A 93 -2.45 -40.09 6.50
C ARG A 93 -0.95 -39.82 6.45
N ARG A 94 -0.56 -38.74 5.74
CA ARG A 94 0.83 -38.32 5.62
C ARG A 94 1.19 -37.20 6.59
N ASN A 95 0.23 -36.77 7.42
CA ASN A 95 0.37 -35.62 8.32
C ASN A 95 0.78 -34.35 7.56
N GLU A 96 0.20 -34.17 6.37
CA GLU A 96 0.44 -32.99 5.52
C GLU A 96 -0.66 -31.97 5.75
N PHE A 97 -0.24 -30.71 5.93
CA PHE A 97 -1.11 -29.56 6.14
C PHE A 97 -0.97 -28.57 4.98
N THR A 98 -1.94 -27.66 4.87
CA THR A 98 -1.99 -26.69 3.76
C THR A 98 -0.76 -25.80 3.71
N LEU A 99 -0.25 -25.35 4.87
CA LEU A 99 0.96 -24.56 4.98
C LEU A 99 1.96 -25.25 5.93
N PRO A 100 3.02 -25.86 5.39
CA PRO A 100 4.11 -26.40 6.19
C PRO A 100 4.90 -25.26 6.86
N TRP A 101 5.35 -25.48 8.10
CA TRP A 101 6.14 -24.49 8.85
C TRP A 101 7.34 -23.95 8.09
N ARG A 102 8.04 -24.82 7.35
CA ARG A 102 9.21 -24.45 6.56
C ARG A 102 8.87 -23.42 5.47
N GLU A 103 7.71 -23.53 4.83
CA GLU A 103 7.25 -22.60 3.81
C GLU A 103 6.77 -21.29 4.46
N ALA A 104 6.11 -21.38 5.61
CA ALA A 104 5.71 -20.20 6.37
C ALA A 104 6.89 -19.33 6.82
N LEU A 105 8.05 -19.94 7.10
CA LEU A 105 9.27 -19.21 7.45
C LEU A 105 9.97 -18.58 6.24
N ALA A 106 9.62 -18.96 5.02
CA ALA A 106 10.22 -18.42 3.79
C ALA A 106 9.62 -17.08 3.35
N ILE A 107 8.91 -16.40 4.24
CA ILE A 107 8.40 -15.04 3.98
C ILE A 107 9.55 -14.02 3.93
N ASP A 108 9.29 -12.91 3.29
CA ASP A 108 10.22 -11.79 3.23
C ASP A 108 10.29 -11.04 4.56
N TRP A 109 11.05 -11.57 5.52
CA TRP A 109 11.22 -11.00 6.87
C TRP A 109 11.67 -9.55 6.86
N TRP A 110 12.41 -9.13 5.84
CA TRP A 110 12.83 -7.73 5.71
C TRP A 110 11.63 -6.77 5.63
N ILE A 111 10.51 -7.19 5.03
CA ILE A 111 9.27 -6.41 4.99
C ILE A 111 8.70 -6.26 6.40
N VAL A 112 8.66 -7.35 7.18
CA VAL A 112 8.16 -7.32 8.57
C VAL A 112 9.00 -6.38 9.42
N PHE A 113 10.33 -6.45 9.30
CA PHE A 113 11.24 -5.56 10.04
C PHE A 113 11.17 -4.12 9.55
N LEU A 114 10.99 -3.88 8.26
CA LEU A 114 10.83 -2.54 7.70
C LEU A 114 9.57 -1.85 8.26
N TYR A 115 8.42 -2.52 8.20
CA TYR A 115 7.17 -1.98 8.73
C TYR A 115 7.21 -1.83 10.25
N GLY A 116 7.58 -2.89 10.96
CA GLY A 116 7.66 -2.87 12.42
C GLY A 116 8.67 -1.85 12.92
N GLY A 117 9.83 -1.76 12.27
CA GLY A 117 10.86 -0.76 12.57
C GLY A 117 10.40 0.67 12.30
N GLY A 118 9.71 0.91 11.18
CA GLY A 118 9.13 2.22 10.85
C GLY A 118 8.10 2.68 11.89
N ILE A 119 7.18 1.80 12.28
CA ILE A 119 6.17 2.08 13.33
C ILE A 119 6.86 2.33 14.68
N ALA A 120 7.84 1.50 15.05
CA ALA A 120 8.57 1.67 16.29
C ALA A 120 9.35 2.98 16.32
N LEU A 121 10.04 3.33 15.24
CA LEU A 121 10.78 4.58 15.10
C LEU A 121 9.86 5.80 15.21
N GLY A 122 8.72 5.78 14.50
CA GLY A 122 7.70 6.82 14.61
C GLY A 122 7.19 6.98 16.05
N THR A 123 6.85 5.87 16.71
CA THR A 123 6.39 5.89 18.11
C THR A 123 7.45 6.44 19.04
N LEU A 124 8.71 6.05 18.86
CA LEU A 124 9.83 6.57 19.66
C LEU A 124 10.06 8.07 19.41
N ALA A 125 10.01 8.51 18.15
CA ALA A 125 10.15 9.92 17.81
C ALA A 125 9.10 10.79 18.52
N PHE A 126 7.84 10.34 18.60
CA PHE A 126 6.81 11.03 19.36
C PHE A 126 7.07 10.98 20.89
N LYS A 127 7.36 9.81 21.42
CA LYS A 127 7.58 9.65 22.88
C LYS A 127 8.79 10.41 23.42
N THR A 128 9.82 10.58 22.60
CA THR A 128 11.07 11.29 22.98
C THR A 128 11.03 12.78 22.71
N GLY A 129 9.99 13.30 22.06
CA GLY A 129 9.91 14.70 21.61
C GLY A 129 10.78 15.01 20.39
N LEU A 130 11.45 14.01 19.81
CA LEU A 130 12.29 14.18 18.61
C LEU A 130 11.44 14.67 17.42
N ALA A 131 10.23 14.12 17.28
CA ALA A 131 9.29 14.51 16.24
C ALA A 131 8.94 16.01 16.33
N GLU A 132 8.68 16.50 17.54
CA GLU A 132 8.37 17.91 17.78
C GLU A 132 9.59 18.82 17.52
N ALA A 133 10.78 18.40 17.96
CA ALA A 133 12.00 19.15 17.71
C ALA A 133 12.34 19.25 16.22
N LEU A 134 12.23 18.15 15.47
CA LEU A 134 12.42 18.11 14.03
C LEU A 134 11.35 18.96 13.31
N GLY A 135 10.09 18.86 13.74
CA GLY A 135 9.00 19.63 13.17
C GLY A 135 9.25 21.14 13.31
N ARG A 136 9.59 21.63 14.50
CA ARG A 136 9.92 23.04 14.73
C ARG A 136 11.10 23.50 13.86
N SER A 137 12.19 22.72 13.86
CA SER A 137 13.36 23.06 13.05
C SER A 137 13.06 23.14 11.55
N LEU A 138 12.21 22.25 11.03
CA LEU A 138 11.78 22.25 9.64
C LEU A 138 10.83 23.42 9.34
N THR A 139 9.94 23.76 10.27
CA THR A 139 9.05 24.93 10.14
C THR A 139 9.86 26.21 10.02
N ASP A 140 10.87 26.35 10.90
CA ASP A 140 11.75 27.52 10.92
C ASP A 140 12.61 27.61 9.65
N LEU A 141 13.12 26.45 9.17
CA LEU A 141 14.00 26.39 8.00
C LEU A 141 13.24 26.58 6.68
N LEU A 142 12.06 25.97 6.54
CA LEU A 142 11.31 25.95 5.27
C LEU A 142 10.19 26.99 5.21
N GLY A 143 9.87 27.65 6.32
CA GLY A 143 8.80 28.64 6.40
C GLY A 143 7.41 28.10 6.07
N VAL A 144 7.21 26.77 6.13
CA VAL A 144 5.94 26.13 5.80
C VAL A 144 5.00 26.20 7.00
N GLN A 145 4.07 27.15 6.97
CA GLN A 145 3.09 27.39 8.03
C GLN A 145 1.64 27.10 7.60
N SER A 146 1.44 26.60 6.38
CA SER A 146 0.11 26.33 5.85
C SER A 146 -0.09 24.84 5.55
N ALA A 147 -1.33 24.36 5.70
CA ALA A 147 -1.70 23.00 5.34
C ALA A 147 -1.38 22.70 3.85
N PHE A 148 -1.66 23.65 2.96
CA PHE A 148 -1.33 23.54 1.53
C PHE A 148 0.17 23.36 1.28
N GLY A 149 0.99 24.19 1.94
CA GLY A 149 2.46 24.10 1.81
C GLY A 149 2.97 22.75 2.32
N LEU A 150 2.41 22.23 3.42
CA LEU A 150 2.80 20.95 3.96
C LEU A 150 2.35 19.78 3.07
N ILE A 151 1.15 19.84 2.49
CA ILE A 151 0.67 18.88 1.50
C ILE A 151 1.61 18.83 0.29
N ALA A 152 1.98 19.99 -0.25
CA ALA A 152 2.87 20.08 -1.41
C ALA A 152 4.26 19.54 -1.09
N LEU A 153 4.85 19.95 0.04
CA LEU A 153 6.18 19.53 0.47
C LEU A 153 6.22 18.02 0.72
N SER A 154 5.26 17.49 1.47
CA SER A 154 5.21 16.07 1.81
C SER A 154 5.02 15.20 0.57
N THR A 155 4.18 15.61 -0.38
CA THR A 155 4.01 14.91 -1.65
C THR A 155 5.31 14.88 -2.44
N ALA A 156 5.94 16.05 -2.63
CA ALA A 156 7.18 16.17 -3.40
C ALA A 156 8.32 15.36 -2.76
N PHE A 157 8.48 15.46 -1.45
CA PHE A 157 9.52 14.74 -0.72
C PHE A 157 9.32 13.22 -0.78
N ALA A 158 8.09 12.74 -0.60
CA ALA A 158 7.76 11.33 -0.70
C ALA A 158 8.00 10.78 -2.12
N THR A 159 7.67 11.56 -3.16
CA THR A 159 7.93 11.19 -4.55
C THR A 159 9.42 11.08 -4.84
N VAL A 160 10.22 12.06 -4.45
CA VAL A 160 11.68 12.04 -4.66
C VAL A 160 12.33 10.86 -3.95
N LEU A 161 11.90 10.57 -2.72
CA LEU A 161 12.41 9.42 -1.98
C LEU A 161 12.01 8.09 -2.65
N SER A 162 10.80 8.02 -3.18
CA SER A 162 10.27 6.84 -3.88
C SER A 162 11.05 6.50 -5.16
N GLU A 163 11.69 7.47 -5.79
CA GLU A 163 12.55 7.21 -6.96
C GLU A 163 13.78 6.36 -6.63
N THR A 164 14.29 6.49 -5.42
CA THR A 164 15.52 5.81 -4.98
C THR A 164 15.27 4.60 -4.10
N THR A 165 14.03 4.42 -3.63
CA THR A 165 13.61 3.31 -2.75
C THR A 165 12.30 2.71 -3.28
N SER A 166 11.76 1.69 -2.59
CA SER A 166 10.41 1.21 -2.92
C SER A 166 9.34 2.16 -2.41
N ASN A 167 8.18 2.23 -3.10
CA ASN A 167 7.02 3.02 -2.69
C ASN A 167 6.64 2.77 -1.22
N THR A 168 6.64 1.50 -0.83
CA THR A 168 6.34 1.05 0.54
C THR A 168 7.36 1.58 1.54
N ALA A 169 8.65 1.49 1.23
CA ALA A 169 9.70 1.99 2.11
C ALA A 169 9.59 3.52 2.27
N SER A 170 9.38 4.24 1.15
CA SER A 170 9.19 5.69 1.15
C SER A 170 8.01 6.11 2.01
N ALA A 171 6.84 5.46 1.86
CA ALA A 171 5.66 5.75 2.66
C ALA A 171 5.94 5.54 4.16
N ASN A 172 6.54 4.41 4.53
CA ASN A 172 6.84 4.09 5.93
C ASN A 172 7.87 5.04 6.57
N MET A 173 8.77 5.61 5.79
CA MET A 173 9.75 6.58 6.27
C MET A 173 9.17 7.99 6.36
N VAL A 174 8.42 8.42 5.35
CA VAL A 174 7.97 9.82 5.23
C VAL A 174 6.71 10.09 6.05
N VAL A 175 5.72 9.20 6.04
CA VAL A 175 4.44 9.46 6.69
C VAL A 175 4.55 9.76 8.18
N PRO A 176 5.30 8.99 9.00
CA PRO A 176 5.47 9.33 10.42
C PRO A 176 6.12 10.70 10.64
N VAL A 177 7.10 11.06 9.80
CA VAL A 177 7.78 12.37 9.88
C VAL A 177 6.81 13.50 9.53
N VAL A 178 6.01 13.33 8.49
CA VAL A 178 4.99 14.32 8.07
C VAL A 178 3.93 14.51 9.14
N ILE A 179 3.46 13.43 9.78
CA ILE A 179 2.51 13.50 10.89
C ILE A 179 3.11 14.31 12.05
N ALA A 180 4.34 13.99 12.42
CA ALA A 180 5.05 14.71 13.48
C ALA A 180 5.20 16.20 13.19
N PHE A 181 5.60 16.53 11.94
CA PHE A 181 5.74 17.90 11.48
C PHE A 181 4.40 18.65 11.49
N ALA A 182 3.33 18.06 10.96
CA ALA A 182 2.00 18.65 10.97
C ALA A 182 1.53 18.98 12.39
N GLN A 183 1.69 18.04 13.31
CA GLN A 183 1.31 18.23 14.72
C GLN A 183 2.10 19.35 15.40
N SER A 184 3.42 19.41 15.15
CA SER A 184 4.26 20.48 15.72
C SER A 184 3.93 21.87 15.17
N ALA A 185 3.48 21.93 13.90
CA ALA A 185 3.04 23.16 13.26
C ALA A 185 1.57 23.53 13.58
N GLY A 186 0.86 22.74 14.40
CA GLY A 186 -0.57 22.94 14.68
C GLY A 186 -1.49 22.68 13.48
N ILE A 187 -1.01 21.90 12.49
CA ILE A 187 -1.75 21.53 11.29
C ILE A 187 -2.33 20.12 11.48
N ASP A 188 -3.56 19.90 11.02
CA ASP A 188 -4.13 18.55 10.99
C ASP A 188 -3.28 17.61 10.15
N PRO A 189 -2.78 16.50 10.70
CA PRO A 189 -1.83 15.63 10.01
C PRO A 189 -2.45 14.76 8.93
N VAL A 190 -3.77 14.58 8.89
CA VAL A 190 -4.44 13.59 8.02
C VAL A 190 -4.19 13.88 6.55
N LEU A 191 -4.46 15.09 6.09
CA LEU A 191 -4.30 15.44 4.68
C LEU A 191 -2.84 15.41 4.22
N PRO A 192 -1.85 15.98 4.95
CA PRO A 192 -0.45 15.83 4.60
C PRO A 192 0.04 14.38 4.58
N ALA A 193 -0.43 13.53 5.51
CA ALA A 193 -0.08 12.12 5.56
C ALA A 193 -0.65 11.35 4.35
N VAL A 194 -1.91 11.61 3.99
CA VAL A 194 -2.52 11.06 2.77
C VAL A 194 -1.74 11.50 1.52
N ALA A 195 -1.40 12.78 1.43
CA ALA A 195 -0.64 13.33 0.32
C ALA A 195 0.75 12.70 0.19
N ALA A 196 1.46 12.51 1.32
CA ALA A 196 2.73 11.82 1.36
C ALA A 196 2.61 10.36 0.91
N THR A 197 1.57 9.66 1.34
CA THR A 197 1.31 8.25 0.95
C THR A 197 1.05 8.13 -0.56
N LEU A 198 0.25 9.04 -1.11
CA LEU A 198 -0.01 9.10 -2.55
C LEU A 198 1.26 9.48 -3.32
N GLY A 199 2.04 10.45 -2.82
CA GLY A 199 3.32 10.85 -3.40
C GLY A 199 4.34 9.71 -3.41
N ALA A 200 4.41 8.91 -2.35
CA ALA A 200 5.26 7.73 -2.28
C ALA A 200 4.88 6.66 -3.32
N SER A 201 3.67 6.69 -3.86
CA SER A 201 3.22 5.79 -4.93
C SER A 201 3.60 6.25 -6.33
N LEU A 202 4.12 7.47 -6.48
CA LEU A 202 4.78 7.94 -7.69
C LEU A 202 6.21 7.39 -7.70
N GLY A 203 6.83 7.37 -8.85
CA GLY A 203 8.19 6.83 -8.99
C GLY A 203 8.36 6.29 -10.40
N PHE A 204 8.35 7.21 -11.38
CA PHE A 204 8.35 6.85 -12.79
C PHE A 204 9.70 7.10 -13.49
N MET A 205 10.69 7.72 -12.79
CA MET A 205 11.97 8.07 -13.38
C MET A 205 12.95 6.89 -13.46
N LEU A 206 13.08 6.11 -12.38
CA LEU A 206 14.15 5.13 -12.26
C LEU A 206 13.65 3.67 -12.34
N PRO A 207 14.42 2.76 -12.94
CA PRO A 207 14.09 1.34 -12.97
C PRO A 207 14.00 0.70 -11.58
N VAL A 208 14.77 1.21 -10.63
CA VAL A 208 14.83 0.68 -9.24
C VAL A 208 13.60 1.03 -8.42
N SER A 209 12.86 2.06 -8.81
CA SER A 209 11.71 2.60 -8.09
C SER A 209 10.57 1.57 -7.97
N THR A 210 10.25 0.88 -9.05
CA THR A 210 9.20 -0.14 -9.07
C THR A 210 9.56 -1.36 -9.92
N PRO A 211 9.00 -2.56 -9.61
CA PRO A 211 9.16 -3.74 -10.46
C PRO A 211 8.70 -3.52 -11.90
N CYS A 212 7.63 -2.73 -12.10
CA CYS A 212 7.12 -2.40 -13.42
C CYS A 212 8.16 -1.62 -14.25
N ASN A 213 8.81 -0.63 -13.63
CA ASN A 213 9.87 0.15 -14.25
C ASN A 213 11.07 -0.74 -14.61
N ALA A 214 11.44 -1.65 -13.71
CA ALA A 214 12.55 -2.59 -13.96
C ALA A 214 12.26 -3.51 -15.15
N ILE A 215 11.03 -4.04 -15.27
CA ILE A 215 10.61 -4.88 -16.40
C ILE A 215 10.66 -4.10 -17.72
N VAL A 216 10.12 -2.88 -17.72
CA VAL A 216 10.09 -2.02 -18.91
C VAL A 216 11.51 -1.66 -19.35
N TYR A 217 12.37 -1.26 -18.42
CA TYR A 217 13.79 -0.97 -18.69
C TYR A 217 14.56 -2.22 -19.13
N GLY A 218 14.35 -3.36 -18.47
CA GLY A 218 14.97 -4.64 -18.79
C GLY A 218 14.66 -5.17 -20.19
N SER A 219 13.57 -4.68 -20.81
CA SER A 219 13.25 -5.00 -22.20
C SER A 219 14.31 -4.48 -23.21
N GLY A 220 15.20 -3.58 -22.80
CA GLY A 220 16.22 -2.93 -23.63
C GLY A 220 15.68 -1.96 -24.69
N ARG A 221 14.35 -1.77 -24.75
CA ARG A 221 13.70 -0.90 -25.76
C ARG A 221 13.65 0.57 -25.35
N ILE A 222 13.76 0.86 -24.06
CA ILE A 222 13.67 2.22 -23.52
C ILE A 222 15.01 2.59 -22.87
N PRO A 223 15.77 3.55 -23.46
CA PRO A 223 16.98 4.06 -22.81
C PRO A 223 16.67 4.78 -21.50
N LEU A 224 17.56 4.64 -20.50
CA LEU A 224 17.42 5.28 -19.18
C LEU A 224 17.12 6.78 -19.24
N ALA A 225 17.83 7.49 -20.13
CA ALA A 225 17.61 8.93 -20.29
C ALA A 225 16.18 9.30 -20.74
N ARG A 226 15.55 8.45 -21.58
CA ARG A 226 14.15 8.64 -21.96
C ARG A 226 13.21 8.37 -20.79
N MET A 227 13.48 7.30 -20.05
CA MET A 227 12.68 6.94 -18.87
C MET A 227 12.71 8.08 -17.85
N ILE A 228 13.89 8.59 -17.50
CA ILE A 228 14.05 9.73 -16.61
C ILE A 228 13.29 10.96 -17.13
N ARG A 229 13.50 11.32 -18.40
CA ARG A 229 12.88 12.52 -18.97
C ARG A 229 11.35 12.50 -18.93
N HIS A 230 10.73 11.36 -19.23
CA HIS A 230 9.27 11.23 -19.21
C HIS A 230 8.76 10.99 -17.78
N GLY A 231 9.52 10.27 -16.97
CA GLY A 231 9.23 10.05 -15.56
C GLY A 231 9.13 11.36 -14.78
N ILE A 232 10.10 12.28 -14.94
CA ILE A 232 10.05 13.62 -14.32
C ILE A 232 8.73 14.34 -14.64
N VAL A 233 8.30 14.30 -15.91
CA VAL A 233 7.05 14.96 -16.31
C VAL A 233 5.84 14.31 -15.65
N LEU A 234 5.83 12.99 -15.56
CA LEU A 234 4.76 12.25 -14.90
C LEU A 234 4.74 12.50 -13.40
N ASP A 235 5.91 12.53 -12.75
CA ASP A 235 6.02 12.80 -11.31
C ASP A 235 5.58 14.22 -10.97
N LEU A 236 6.03 15.22 -11.75
CA LEU A 236 5.58 16.61 -11.56
C LEU A 236 4.08 16.77 -11.78
N ALA A 237 3.54 16.14 -12.82
CA ALA A 237 2.10 16.15 -13.07
C ALA A 237 1.35 15.41 -11.93
N GLY A 238 1.86 14.27 -11.48
CA GLY A 238 1.29 13.51 -10.36
C GLY A 238 1.29 14.30 -9.05
N ILE A 239 2.41 14.97 -8.73
CA ILE A 239 2.52 15.86 -7.57
C ILE A 239 1.46 16.96 -7.66
N ALA A 240 1.36 17.65 -8.81
CA ALA A 240 0.38 18.72 -9.00
C ALA A 240 -1.06 18.22 -8.82
N VAL A 241 -1.39 17.04 -9.37
CA VAL A 241 -2.72 16.42 -9.24
C VAL A 241 -2.99 16.03 -7.79
N ILE A 242 -2.04 15.36 -7.11
CA ILE A 242 -2.21 14.96 -5.71
C ILE A 242 -2.44 16.19 -4.83
N VAL A 243 -1.59 17.22 -4.98
CA VAL A 243 -1.71 18.46 -4.20
C VAL A 243 -3.06 19.13 -4.44
N ALA A 244 -3.50 19.23 -5.70
CA ALA A 244 -4.79 19.81 -6.04
C ALA A 244 -5.96 19.00 -5.46
N VAL A 245 -5.97 17.68 -5.68
CA VAL A 245 -7.05 16.80 -5.23
C VAL A 245 -7.14 16.76 -3.71
N VAL A 246 -6.01 16.56 -3.01
CA VAL A 246 -5.99 16.48 -1.55
C VAL A 246 -6.36 17.81 -0.93
N SER A 247 -5.91 18.94 -1.48
CA SER A 247 -6.22 20.27 -0.94
C SER A 247 -7.67 20.68 -1.20
N LEU A 248 -8.24 20.33 -2.35
CA LEU A 248 -9.59 20.76 -2.74
C LEU A 248 -10.68 19.80 -2.24
N LEU A 249 -10.46 18.49 -2.39
CA LEU A 249 -11.47 17.48 -2.06
C LEU A 249 -11.29 16.91 -0.65
N GLY A 250 -10.06 16.91 -0.12
CA GLY A 250 -9.76 16.35 1.19
C GLY A 250 -10.61 16.92 2.32
N PRO A 251 -10.74 18.24 2.47
CA PRO A 251 -11.59 18.83 3.51
C PRO A 251 -13.06 18.40 3.37
N TRP A 252 -13.57 18.36 2.14
CA TRP A 252 -14.95 17.95 1.88
C TRP A 252 -15.20 16.46 2.21
N ILE A 253 -14.27 15.57 1.83
CA ILE A 253 -14.37 14.13 2.10
C ILE A 253 -14.30 13.84 3.59
N LEU A 254 -13.49 14.60 4.35
CA LEU A 254 -13.34 14.44 5.80
C LEU A 254 -14.40 15.19 6.61
N GLY A 255 -15.36 15.84 5.95
CA GLY A 255 -16.44 16.58 6.61
C GLY A 255 -15.95 17.84 7.37
N ARG A 256 -14.91 18.48 6.87
CA ARG A 256 -14.24 19.63 7.48
C ARG A 256 -14.27 20.86 6.58
#